data_41ba58a94ac6373656c4192b7b578b6f
#
_entry.id   41ba58a94ac6373656c4192b7b578b6f
#
_cell.length_a   1.000
_cell.length_b   1.000
_cell.length_c   1.000
_cell.angle_alpha   90.00
_cell.angle_beta   90.00
_cell.angle_gamma   90.00
#
_symmetry.space_group_name_H-M   'P 1'
#
loop_
_entity.id
_entity.type
_entity.pdbx_description
1 polymer ?
#
loop_
_entity_poly.entity_id
_entity_poly.type
_entity_poly.pdbx_seq_one_letter_code
_entity_poly.pdbx_strand_id
1 'polypeptide(L)'
;MLLGVTGSGKSFTVANVIAQLGKPTLVLSHNKTLSAQLYTEFKGFFPDNAVEYYVSYYDYYQPEAYLPVTDTYIEKDLAINEEIDRLRLAAVSALLSGRRDVVVVSSVSCIYGMGGPVEMAKSVISIKRGPHVDRNDFLRHMVNALYVHNKKQLK
;
A
#
# COMPACT_ATOMS: atom_id res chain seq x y z
N MET A 1 -16.07 23.52 2.68
CA MET A 1 -16.73 22.52 1.80
C MET A 1 -16.57 22.98 0.36
N LEU A 2 -16.06 22.13 -0.54
CA LEU A 2 -15.91 22.45 -1.97
C LEU A 2 -17.06 21.81 -2.75
N LEU A 3 -17.93 22.63 -3.33
CA LEU A 3 -19.09 22.20 -4.12
C LEU A 3 -18.83 22.48 -5.60
N GLY A 4 -19.29 21.59 -6.47
CA GLY A 4 -19.18 21.75 -7.91
C GLY A 4 -19.70 20.53 -8.66
N VAL A 5 -20.07 20.70 -9.91
CA VAL A 5 -20.52 19.62 -10.80
C VAL A 5 -19.36 18.65 -11.09
N THR A 6 -19.69 17.46 -11.59
CA THR A 6 -18.68 16.51 -12.07
C THR A 6 -17.86 17.15 -13.20
N GLY A 7 -16.55 16.98 -13.19
CA GLY A 7 -15.65 17.57 -14.18
C GLY A 7 -15.24 19.03 -13.92
N SER A 8 -15.69 19.66 -12.82
CA SER A 8 -15.34 21.06 -12.49
C SER A 8 -13.92 21.27 -11.92
N GLY A 9 -13.06 20.26 -11.94
CA GLY A 9 -11.69 20.37 -11.45
C GLY A 9 -11.52 20.32 -9.93
N LYS A 10 -12.49 19.78 -9.18
CA LYS A 10 -12.38 19.66 -7.71
C LYS A 10 -11.15 18.92 -7.24
N SER A 11 -10.86 17.74 -7.83
CA SER A 11 -9.68 16.94 -7.50
C SER A 11 -8.38 17.70 -7.80
N PHE A 12 -8.33 18.42 -8.92
CA PHE A 12 -7.19 19.27 -9.28
C PHE A 12 -6.97 20.41 -8.30
N THR A 13 -8.06 21.07 -7.86
CA THR A 13 -7.98 22.12 -6.83
C THR A 13 -7.41 21.57 -5.52
N VAL A 14 -7.90 20.40 -5.08
CA VAL A 14 -7.39 19.75 -3.87
C VAL A 14 -5.91 19.34 -4.03
N ALA A 15 -5.52 18.83 -5.20
CA ALA A 15 -4.12 18.49 -5.50
C ALA A 15 -3.20 19.71 -5.35
N ASN A 16 -3.60 20.89 -5.86
CA ASN A 16 -2.82 22.12 -5.68
C ASN A 16 -2.68 22.54 -4.21
N VAL A 17 -3.71 22.36 -3.40
CA VAL A 17 -3.63 22.61 -1.95
C VAL A 17 -2.65 21.65 -1.28
N ILE A 18 -2.70 20.35 -1.61
CA ILE A 18 -1.78 19.34 -1.10
C ILE A 18 -0.33 19.70 -1.47
N ALA A 19 -0.08 20.08 -2.73
CA ALA A 19 1.23 20.49 -3.21
C ALA A 19 1.79 21.68 -2.42
N GLN A 20 0.97 22.70 -2.18
CA GLN A 20 1.39 23.90 -1.44
C GLN A 20 1.64 23.64 0.05
N LEU A 21 0.88 22.74 0.68
CA LEU A 21 1.06 22.40 2.09
C LEU A 21 2.31 21.55 2.34
N GLY A 22 2.71 20.71 1.40
CA GLY A 22 3.89 19.84 1.51
C GLY A 22 3.87 18.94 2.75
N LYS A 23 2.70 18.39 3.09
CA LYS A 23 2.50 17.52 4.25
C LYS A 23 1.93 16.17 3.82
N PRO A 24 2.24 15.09 4.54
CA PRO A 24 1.57 13.82 4.33
C PRO A 24 0.06 14.00 4.39
N THR A 25 -0.64 13.47 3.41
CA THR A 25 -2.08 13.71 3.23
C THR A 25 -2.83 12.38 3.13
N LEU A 26 -3.93 12.27 3.84
CA LEU A 26 -4.89 11.18 3.72
C LEU A 26 -6.12 11.66 2.95
N VAL A 27 -6.40 10.99 1.84
CA VAL A 27 -7.61 11.18 1.04
C VAL A 27 -8.55 10.02 1.31
N LEU A 28 -9.67 10.31 1.98
CA LEU A 28 -10.63 9.28 2.37
C LEU A 28 -11.84 9.29 1.47
N SER A 29 -12.18 8.15 0.90
CA SER A 29 -13.39 7.94 0.10
C SER A 29 -14.34 6.93 0.73
N HIS A 30 -15.59 6.98 0.34
CA HIS A 30 -16.64 6.12 0.92
C HIS A 30 -16.63 4.67 0.37
N ASN A 31 -15.96 4.41 -0.75
CA ASN A 31 -15.84 3.06 -1.32
C ASN A 31 -14.54 2.84 -2.09
N LYS A 32 -14.23 1.57 -2.40
CA LYS A 32 -13.02 1.16 -3.12
C LYS A 32 -12.96 1.68 -4.54
N THR A 33 -14.08 1.75 -5.25
CA THR A 33 -14.13 2.21 -6.65
C THR A 33 -13.73 3.68 -6.75
N LEU A 34 -14.28 4.54 -5.89
CA LEU A 34 -13.90 5.94 -5.85
C LEU A 34 -12.45 6.11 -5.36
N SER A 35 -12.00 5.28 -4.40
CA SER A 35 -10.58 5.29 -4.00
C SER A 35 -9.66 4.98 -5.18
N ALA A 36 -10.00 4.00 -6.01
CA ALA A 36 -9.18 3.64 -7.18
C ALA A 36 -9.14 4.77 -8.21
N GLN A 37 -10.28 5.42 -8.48
CA GLN A 37 -10.34 6.58 -9.36
C GLN A 37 -9.46 7.72 -8.82
N LEU A 38 -9.65 8.10 -7.55
CA LEU A 38 -8.87 9.17 -6.92
C LEU A 38 -7.37 8.83 -6.88
N TYR A 39 -7.01 7.58 -6.60
CA TYR A 39 -5.62 7.13 -6.65
C TYR A 39 -5.01 7.39 -8.03
N THR A 40 -5.71 7.02 -9.10
CA THR A 40 -5.24 7.22 -10.48
C THR A 40 -5.11 8.71 -10.81
N GLU A 41 -6.09 9.53 -10.41
CA GLU A 41 -6.05 10.99 -10.61
C GLU A 41 -4.86 11.62 -9.86
N PHE A 42 -4.69 11.31 -8.56
CA PHE A 42 -3.58 11.85 -7.77
C PHE A 42 -2.21 11.35 -8.23
N LYS A 43 -2.12 10.10 -8.69
CA LYS A 43 -0.90 9.57 -9.30
C LYS A 43 -0.49 10.36 -10.55
N GLY A 44 -1.47 10.81 -11.34
CA GLY A 44 -1.24 11.68 -12.49
C GLY A 44 -0.84 13.11 -12.10
N PHE A 45 -1.39 13.65 -11.02
CA PHE A 45 -1.04 15.00 -10.53
C PHE A 45 0.32 15.04 -9.82
N PHE A 46 0.75 13.92 -9.23
CA PHE A 46 1.97 13.80 -8.43
C PHE A 46 2.86 12.66 -8.91
N PRO A 47 3.51 12.78 -10.09
CA PRO A 47 4.31 11.69 -10.67
C PRO A 47 5.53 11.30 -9.79
N ASP A 48 6.10 12.24 -9.06
CA ASP A 48 7.31 12.05 -8.25
C ASP A 48 7.03 11.78 -6.76
N ASN A 49 5.79 11.97 -6.32
CA ASN A 49 5.39 11.76 -4.94
C ASN A 49 5.07 10.28 -4.66
N ALA A 50 5.13 9.89 -3.40
CA ALA A 50 4.61 8.61 -2.95
C ALA A 50 3.07 8.68 -2.85
N VAL A 51 2.39 8.34 -3.96
CA VAL A 51 0.93 8.19 -3.96
C VAL A 51 0.61 6.72 -3.74
N GLU A 52 -0.04 6.43 -2.62
CA GLU A 52 -0.27 5.07 -2.13
C GLU A 52 -1.77 4.75 -2.05
N TYR A 53 -2.11 3.48 -2.28
CA TYR A 53 -3.47 2.99 -2.27
C TYR A 53 -3.70 2.07 -1.07
N TYR A 54 -4.66 2.44 -0.20
CA TYR A 54 -4.92 1.70 1.03
C TYR A 54 -6.40 1.31 1.14
N VAL A 55 -6.71 0.05 0.87
CA VAL A 55 -8.07 -0.48 0.87
C VAL A 55 -8.18 -1.78 1.67
N SER A 56 -9.40 -2.16 2.06
CA SER A 56 -9.68 -3.44 2.69
C SER A 56 -9.59 -4.59 1.69
N TYR A 57 -9.41 -5.78 2.21
CA TYR A 57 -9.55 -7.01 1.46
C TYR A 57 -10.91 -7.08 0.75
N TYR A 58 -11.02 -7.92 -0.29
CA TYR A 58 -12.30 -8.20 -0.89
C TYR A 58 -13.10 -9.12 0.05
N ASP A 59 -14.24 -8.63 0.53
CA ASP A 59 -15.19 -9.44 1.32
C ASP A 59 -16.03 -10.38 0.44
N TYR A 60 -15.80 -10.37 -0.86
CA TYR A 60 -16.50 -11.24 -1.78
C TYR A 60 -15.82 -12.59 -1.79
N TYR A 61 -16.42 -13.52 -1.09
CA TYR A 61 -16.12 -14.95 -1.19
C TYR A 61 -16.54 -15.40 -2.61
N GLN A 62 -15.63 -15.36 -3.58
CA GLN A 62 -15.83 -16.10 -4.81
C GLN A 62 -15.73 -17.57 -4.44
N PRO A 63 -16.81 -18.38 -4.65
CA PRO A 63 -16.73 -19.78 -4.38
C PRO A 63 -15.57 -20.36 -5.20
N GLU A 64 -14.76 -21.16 -4.54
CA GLU A 64 -13.68 -21.92 -5.15
C GLU A 64 -14.20 -22.60 -6.40
N ALA A 65 -13.60 -22.34 -7.54
CA ALA A 65 -14.03 -22.97 -8.79
C ALA A 65 -13.21 -24.25 -8.99
N TYR A 66 -13.80 -25.38 -8.68
CA TYR A 66 -13.29 -26.69 -9.08
C TYR A 66 -13.77 -27.02 -10.50
N LEU A 67 -12.85 -27.23 -11.40
CA LEU A 67 -13.10 -27.70 -12.76
C LEU A 67 -12.93 -29.22 -12.81
N PRO A 68 -14.01 -30.03 -12.75
CA PRO A 68 -13.91 -31.51 -12.68
C PRO A 68 -13.25 -32.12 -13.92
N VAL A 69 -13.29 -31.43 -15.05
CA VAL A 69 -12.75 -31.92 -16.33
C VAL A 69 -11.22 -31.92 -16.36
N THR A 70 -10.58 -31.04 -15.57
CA THR A 70 -9.12 -30.86 -15.54
C THR A 70 -8.51 -31.12 -14.17
N ASP A 71 -9.33 -31.53 -13.19
CA ASP A 71 -8.94 -31.70 -11.79
C ASP A 71 -8.14 -30.48 -11.26
N THR A 72 -8.55 -29.29 -11.67
CA THR A 72 -7.85 -28.06 -11.36
C THR A 72 -8.63 -27.23 -10.35
N TYR A 73 -8.01 -26.98 -9.22
CA TYR A 73 -8.50 -26.08 -8.18
C TYR A 73 -7.94 -24.67 -8.45
N ILE A 74 -8.81 -23.70 -8.71
CA ILE A 74 -8.39 -22.31 -8.95
C ILE A 74 -8.49 -21.53 -7.63
N GLU A 75 -7.39 -21.42 -6.92
CA GLU A 75 -7.21 -20.49 -5.78
C GLU A 75 -7.10 -19.04 -6.28
N LYS A 76 -8.23 -18.41 -6.61
CA LYS A 76 -8.21 -17.01 -7.06
C LYS A 76 -8.06 -15.99 -5.94
N ASP A 77 -8.42 -16.32 -4.71
CA ASP A 77 -8.49 -15.37 -3.60
C ASP A 77 -7.11 -15.02 -3.00
N LEU A 78 -6.14 -15.94 -2.99
CA LEU A 78 -4.82 -15.69 -2.40
C LEU A 78 -4.04 -14.60 -3.15
N ALA A 79 -4.01 -14.63 -4.48
CA ALA A 79 -3.24 -13.68 -5.27
C ALA A 79 -3.75 -12.23 -5.16
N ILE A 80 -5.09 -12.05 -5.05
CA ILE A 80 -5.71 -10.73 -4.88
C ILE A 80 -5.40 -10.17 -3.49
N ASN A 81 -5.43 -11.00 -2.46
CA ASN A 81 -5.14 -10.60 -1.08
C ASN A 81 -3.66 -10.25 -0.89
N GLU A 82 -2.74 -10.99 -1.50
CA GLU A 82 -1.31 -10.67 -1.49
C GLU A 82 -1.00 -9.31 -2.13
N GLU A 83 -1.66 -8.98 -3.24
CA GLU A 83 -1.52 -7.67 -3.88
C GLU A 83 -2.04 -6.53 -2.98
N ILE A 84 -3.17 -6.74 -2.31
CA ILE A 84 -3.71 -5.77 -1.35
C ILE A 84 -2.77 -5.60 -0.16
N ASP A 85 -2.23 -6.68 0.38
CA ASP A 85 -1.23 -6.62 1.46
C ASP A 85 0.00 -5.84 1.04
N ARG A 86 0.50 -6.09 -0.16
CA ARG A 86 1.63 -5.35 -0.73
C ARG A 86 1.35 -3.85 -0.81
N LEU A 87 0.17 -3.45 -1.30
CA LEU A 87 -0.24 -2.04 -1.39
C LEU A 87 -0.38 -1.40 0.00
N ARG A 88 -0.97 -2.11 0.95
CA ARG A 88 -1.11 -1.63 2.34
C ARG A 88 0.24 -1.45 3.02
N LEU A 89 1.15 -2.42 2.87
CA LEU A 89 2.52 -2.34 3.39
C LEU A 89 3.32 -1.21 2.73
N ALA A 90 3.14 -0.98 1.43
CA ALA A 90 3.77 0.13 0.73
C ALA A 90 3.34 1.48 1.32
N ALA A 91 2.03 1.67 1.56
CA ALA A 91 1.52 2.89 2.17
C ALA A 91 2.09 3.12 3.58
N VAL A 92 2.11 2.07 4.42
CA VAL A 92 2.68 2.16 5.78
C VAL A 92 4.19 2.45 5.71
N SER A 93 4.92 1.78 4.84
CA SER A 93 6.36 2.01 4.64
C SER A 93 6.65 3.44 4.18
N ALA A 94 5.86 3.98 3.25
CA ALA A 94 6.00 5.36 2.80
C ALA A 94 5.79 6.36 3.95
N LEU A 95 4.79 6.14 4.80
CA LEU A 95 4.53 6.99 5.97
C LEU A 95 5.65 6.89 7.01
N LEU A 96 6.16 5.68 7.29
CA LEU A 96 7.24 5.46 8.26
C LEU A 96 8.61 5.90 7.77
N SER A 97 8.80 6.09 6.46
CA SER A 97 10.06 6.59 5.89
C SER A 97 10.39 8.04 6.24
N GLY A 98 9.45 8.77 6.85
CA GLY A 98 9.60 10.18 7.18
C GLY A 98 9.45 11.13 5.97
N ARG A 99 9.07 10.63 4.80
CA ARG A 99 8.76 11.47 3.63
C ARG A 99 7.58 12.39 3.92
N ARG A 100 7.65 13.60 3.39
CA ARG A 100 6.56 14.58 3.52
C ARG A 100 5.64 14.64 2.31
N ASP A 101 6.08 14.09 1.20
CA ASP A 101 5.41 14.05 -0.10
C ASP A 101 4.56 12.78 -0.29
N VAL A 102 3.92 12.31 0.79
CA VAL A 102 3.09 11.10 0.79
C VAL A 102 1.62 11.47 0.68
N VAL A 103 0.93 10.86 -0.29
CA VAL A 103 -0.52 10.95 -0.44
C VAL A 103 -1.11 9.54 -0.36
N VAL A 104 -1.84 9.24 0.69
CA VAL A 104 -2.52 7.96 0.85
C VAL A 104 -3.98 8.11 0.46
N VAL A 105 -4.40 7.40 -0.57
CA VAL A 105 -5.81 7.34 -0.98
C VAL A 105 -6.43 6.06 -0.39
N SER A 106 -7.44 6.23 0.43
CA SER A 106 -8.01 5.14 1.21
C SER A 106 -9.53 5.12 1.16
N SER A 107 -10.09 3.94 1.39
CA SER A 107 -11.48 3.76 1.79
C SER A 107 -11.58 3.73 3.33
N VAL A 108 -12.77 3.50 3.85
CA VAL A 108 -13.02 3.37 5.31
C VAL A 108 -12.11 2.34 6.00
N SER A 109 -11.49 1.44 5.26
CA SER A 109 -10.57 0.42 5.77
C SER A 109 -9.32 0.97 6.47
N CYS A 110 -8.97 2.25 6.27
CA CYS A 110 -7.85 2.88 6.97
C CYS A 110 -8.10 3.01 8.49
N ILE A 111 -9.35 2.90 8.94
CA ILE A 111 -9.73 2.91 10.36
C ILE A 111 -9.19 1.65 11.06
N TYR A 112 -9.09 0.55 10.32
CA TYR A 112 -8.56 -0.73 10.80
C TYR A 112 -7.08 -0.82 10.42
N GLY A 113 -6.20 -0.51 11.38
CA GLY A 113 -4.75 -0.50 11.16
C GLY A 113 -4.15 -1.88 10.94
N MET A 114 -2.90 -1.90 10.46
CA MET A 114 -2.06 -3.11 10.31
C MET A 114 -1.05 -3.21 11.47
N GLY A 115 -1.53 -3.29 12.71
CA GLY A 115 -0.64 -3.33 13.88
C GLY A 115 -0.17 -1.96 14.38
N GLY A 116 0.68 -1.95 15.42
CA GLY A 116 1.19 -0.72 16.01
C GLY A 116 2.29 -0.07 15.18
N PRO A 117 2.22 1.25 14.92
CA PRO A 117 3.27 1.95 14.16
C PRO A 117 4.67 1.81 14.77
N VAL A 118 4.75 1.74 16.10
CA VAL A 118 6.00 1.59 16.85
C VAL A 118 6.64 0.23 16.61
N GLU A 119 5.85 -0.84 16.59
CA GLU A 119 6.34 -2.19 16.33
C GLU A 119 6.79 -2.35 14.88
N MET A 120 6.04 -1.77 13.94
CA MET A 120 6.44 -1.77 12.53
C MET A 120 7.74 -0.98 12.30
N ALA A 121 7.90 0.17 12.95
CA ALA A 121 9.13 0.96 12.86
C ALA A 121 10.37 0.20 13.36
N LYS A 122 10.22 -0.64 14.39
CA LYS A 122 11.30 -1.50 14.92
C LYS A 122 11.68 -2.61 13.93
N SER A 123 10.76 -3.05 13.09
CA SER A 123 10.98 -4.12 12.10
C SER A 123 11.59 -3.61 10.78
N VAL A 124 11.77 -2.30 10.63
CA VAL A 124 12.39 -1.70 9.44
C VAL A 124 13.89 -1.96 9.41
N ILE A 125 14.37 -2.62 8.36
CA ILE A 125 15.80 -2.85 8.13
C ILE A 125 16.27 -1.86 7.08
N SER A 126 17.13 -0.92 7.48
CA SER A 126 17.70 0.07 6.57
C SER A 126 19.10 -0.35 6.12
N ILE A 127 19.28 -0.51 4.81
CA ILE A 127 20.58 -0.88 4.22
C ILE A 127 21.08 0.30 3.36
N LYS A 128 22.31 0.72 3.61
CA LYS A 128 22.99 1.74 2.79
C LYS A 128 24.22 1.13 2.11
N ARG A 129 24.50 1.55 0.89
CA ARG A 129 25.71 1.15 0.18
C ARG A 129 26.93 1.78 0.86
N GLY A 130 27.95 0.97 1.19
CA GLY A 130 29.24 1.44 1.73
C GLY A 130 29.58 0.94 3.13
N PRO A 131 28.71 1.03 4.16
CA PRO A 131 28.98 0.46 5.47
C PRO A 131 29.14 -1.05 5.45
N HIS A 132 30.07 -1.56 6.27
CA HIS A 132 30.21 -3.00 6.48
C HIS A 132 29.06 -3.49 7.37
N VAL A 133 28.30 -4.44 6.90
CA VAL A 133 27.21 -5.08 7.67
C VAL A 133 27.59 -6.52 7.94
N ASP A 134 27.54 -6.98 9.20
CA ASP A 134 27.73 -8.36 9.52
C ASP A 134 26.59 -9.21 8.94
N ARG A 135 26.96 -10.24 8.18
CA ARG A 135 25.99 -11.10 7.51
C ARG A 135 25.06 -11.82 8.49
N ASN A 136 25.60 -12.27 9.62
CA ASN A 136 24.82 -13.08 10.56
C ASN A 136 23.84 -12.20 11.34
N ASP A 137 24.25 -10.99 11.70
CA ASP A 137 23.36 -10.01 12.35
C ASP A 137 22.25 -9.56 11.39
N PHE A 138 22.59 -9.36 10.12
CA PHE A 138 21.59 -9.04 9.09
C PHE A 138 20.55 -10.17 8.93
N LEU A 139 21.00 -11.42 8.84
CA LEU A 139 20.10 -12.57 8.75
C LEU A 139 19.22 -12.74 9.99
N ARG A 140 19.76 -12.49 11.19
CA ARG A 140 18.94 -12.48 12.42
C ARG A 140 17.86 -11.42 12.40
N HIS A 141 18.19 -10.19 11.97
CA HIS A 141 17.20 -9.13 11.81
C HIS A 141 16.11 -9.50 10.81
N MET A 142 16.47 -10.11 9.67
CA MET A 142 15.50 -10.58 8.68
C MET A 142 14.56 -11.65 9.27
N VAL A 143 15.09 -12.63 9.99
CA VAL A 143 14.26 -13.67 10.64
C VAL A 143 13.34 -13.05 11.70
N ASN A 144 13.83 -12.11 12.50
CA ASN A 144 13.03 -11.41 13.51
C ASN A 144 11.92 -10.55 12.87
N ALA A 145 12.15 -10.06 11.65
CA ALA A 145 11.15 -9.35 10.85
C ALA A 145 10.23 -10.29 10.04
N LEU A 146 10.23 -11.58 10.37
CA LEU A 146 9.38 -12.64 9.79
C LEU A 146 9.64 -12.94 8.30
N TYR A 147 10.82 -12.59 7.78
CA TYR A 147 11.22 -13.02 6.45
C TYR A 147 11.59 -14.51 6.42
N VAL A 148 11.09 -15.20 5.42
CA VAL A 148 11.39 -16.63 5.20
C VAL A 148 12.52 -16.75 4.18
N HIS A 149 13.56 -17.55 4.54
CA HIS A 149 14.66 -17.83 3.62
C HIS A 149 14.24 -18.86 2.56
N ASN A 150 14.07 -18.42 1.32
CA ASN A 150 13.76 -19.32 0.21
C ASN A 150 15.02 -19.63 -0.61
N LYS A 151 15.53 -20.87 -0.53
CA LYS A 151 16.71 -21.32 -1.28
C LYS A 151 16.45 -21.58 -2.77
N LYS A 152 15.18 -21.59 -3.22
CA LYS A 152 14.77 -22.05 -4.56
C LYS A 152 14.44 -20.96 -5.56
N GLN A 153 14.40 -19.69 -5.17
CA GLN A 153 14.03 -18.58 -6.05
C GLN A 153 15.08 -17.48 -6.07
N LEU A 154 16.26 -17.81 -6.60
CA LEU A 154 17.13 -16.85 -7.26
C LEU A 154 17.11 -17.23 -8.75
N LYS A 155 16.14 -16.71 -9.48
CA LYS A 155 16.14 -16.63 -10.94
C LYS A 155 16.06 -15.18 -11.32
#